data_556a0e754ab7603948a1f4126798c7e9
#
_entry.id   556a0e754ab7603948a1f4126798c7e9
#
_cell.length_a   1.000
_cell.length_b   1.000
_cell.length_c   1.000
_cell.angle_alpha   90.00
_cell.angle_beta   90.00
_cell.angle_gamma   90.00
#
_symmetry.space_group_name_H-M   'P 1'
#
loop_
_entity.id
_entity.type
_entity.pdbx_description
1 polymer ?
#
loop_
_entity_poly.entity_id
_entity_poly.type
_entity_poly.pdbx_seq_one_letter_code
_entity_poly.pdbx_strand_id
1 'polypeptide(L)'
;MKDLLKLFNQGEQEDFNAIKAGLASPQQIRSWSFGEVKKPETINYRTFKPERDGLFCAKIFGPIKDYECICGKYKRMKHRGVVCEKCGVEVTLAKVRRERMGHIELAAPVAHIWFLKSLPSRIALLLDMTLRELERILYFESFVVTDPGMTDLESCQILDEEEYYEALENYGEEFRAGMGAEAVKTLLMEMDLEEEIALIEQQMTETKSEAKIKKLSKRMKIIKSFSNSSNKPEWMILDVLPVLPPDLRPLVPLEGGRFATSDLNDLYRRVINRNNLSLIHI
;
A
#
# COMPACT_ATOMS: atom_id res chain seq x y z
N MET A 1 -2.10 39.81 -19.62
CA MET A 1 -2.75 39.04 -20.71
C MET A 1 -2.24 37.61 -20.83
N LYS A 2 -0.91 37.36 -20.79
CA LYS A 2 -0.36 35.97 -20.82
C LYS A 2 -0.77 35.10 -19.62
N ASP A 3 -1.00 35.69 -18.43
CA ASP A 3 -1.40 34.93 -17.24
C ASP A 3 -2.90 34.59 -17.22
N LEU A 4 -3.74 35.39 -17.89
CA LEU A 4 -5.15 35.10 -18.12
C LEU A 4 -5.32 33.93 -19.12
N LEU A 5 -4.51 33.88 -20.16
CA LEU A 5 -4.48 32.76 -21.11
C LEU A 5 -4.04 31.45 -20.44
N LYS A 6 -3.08 31.49 -19.49
CA LYS A 6 -2.71 30.30 -18.69
C LYS A 6 -3.83 29.84 -17.75
N LEU A 7 -4.70 30.73 -17.28
CA LEU A 7 -5.89 30.36 -16.49
C LEU A 7 -6.98 29.69 -17.33
N PHE A 8 -7.07 30.03 -18.62
CA PHE A 8 -7.99 29.38 -19.56
C PHE A 8 -7.46 28.03 -20.06
N ASN A 9 -6.13 27.88 -20.19
CA ASN A 9 -5.50 26.63 -20.63
C ASN A 9 -5.32 25.56 -19.52
N GLN A 10 -5.79 25.79 -18.29
CA GLN A 10 -5.85 24.76 -17.24
C GLN A 10 -6.95 23.71 -17.46
N GLY A 11 -7.56 23.69 -18.63
CA GLY A 11 -8.60 22.75 -19.03
C GLY A 11 -8.28 21.96 -20.29
N GLU A 12 -7.01 21.95 -20.77
CA GLU A 12 -6.62 20.96 -21.77
C GLU A 12 -6.78 19.57 -21.15
N GLN A 13 -7.86 18.90 -21.52
CA GLN A 13 -7.98 17.46 -21.34
C GLN A 13 -6.83 16.87 -22.16
N GLU A 14 -5.84 16.30 -21.46
CA GLU A 14 -4.84 15.48 -22.14
C GLU A 14 -5.61 14.35 -22.84
N ASP A 15 -5.66 14.38 -24.16
CA ASP A 15 -6.24 13.31 -24.95
C ASP A 15 -5.37 12.07 -24.77
N PHE A 16 -5.93 11.02 -24.20
CA PHE A 16 -5.25 9.75 -24.01
C PHE A 16 -5.99 8.65 -24.79
N ASN A 17 -5.23 7.76 -25.40
CA ASN A 17 -5.78 6.65 -26.19
C ASN A 17 -5.96 5.37 -25.37
N ALA A 18 -5.32 5.27 -24.20
CA ALA A 18 -5.36 4.07 -23.37
C ALA A 18 -5.13 4.39 -21.88
N ILE A 19 -5.70 3.58 -21.03
CA ILE A 19 -5.45 3.57 -19.57
C ILE A 19 -4.75 2.27 -19.21
N LYS A 20 -3.59 2.37 -18.53
CA LYS A 20 -2.85 1.23 -18.01
C LYS A 20 -3.00 1.17 -16.48
N ALA A 21 -3.53 0.06 -15.96
CA ALA A 21 -3.54 -0.23 -14.54
C ALA A 21 -2.25 -0.98 -14.16
N GLY A 22 -1.65 -0.60 -13.04
CA GLY A 22 -0.44 -1.24 -12.52
C GLY A 22 -0.40 -1.18 -11.00
N LEU A 23 0.58 -1.88 -10.42
CA LEU A 23 0.88 -1.77 -8.99
C LEU A 23 1.71 -0.51 -8.74
N ALA A 24 1.47 0.13 -7.62
CA ALA A 24 2.27 1.28 -7.19
C ALA A 24 3.33 0.84 -6.19
N SER A 25 4.58 1.27 -6.42
CA SER A 25 5.64 1.09 -5.43
C SER A 25 5.41 1.98 -4.20
N PRO A 26 5.96 1.62 -3.02
CA PRO A 26 5.93 2.49 -1.85
C PRO A 26 6.49 3.89 -2.12
N GLN A 27 7.56 3.97 -2.91
CA GLN A 27 8.17 5.24 -3.32
C GLN A 27 7.23 6.07 -4.18
N GLN A 28 6.51 5.44 -5.08
CA GLN A 28 5.54 6.10 -5.96
C GLN A 28 4.37 6.65 -5.14
N ILE A 29 3.85 5.88 -4.17
CA ILE A 29 2.78 6.35 -3.27
C ILE A 29 3.25 7.57 -2.47
N ARG A 30 4.48 7.55 -1.93
CA ARG A 30 5.06 8.71 -1.22
C ARG A 30 5.23 9.91 -2.15
N SER A 31 5.60 9.71 -3.41
CA SER A 31 5.74 10.80 -4.38
C SER A 31 4.42 11.49 -4.75
N TRP A 32 3.32 10.76 -4.74
CA TRP A 32 1.97 11.33 -4.95
C TRP A 32 1.44 12.07 -3.73
N SER A 33 1.97 11.76 -2.55
CA SER A 33 1.43 12.23 -1.27
C SER A 33 1.95 13.62 -0.91
N PHE A 34 1.05 14.44 -0.39
CA PHE A 34 1.36 15.75 0.19
C PHE A 34 1.66 15.69 1.69
N GLY A 35 1.59 14.52 2.30
CA GLY A 35 1.96 14.30 3.69
C GLY A 35 1.35 13.04 4.30
N GLU A 36 1.89 12.67 5.45
CA GLU A 36 1.48 11.51 6.23
C GLU A 36 0.29 11.81 7.13
N VAL A 37 -0.72 10.94 7.09
CA VAL A 37 -1.89 10.98 7.97
C VAL A 37 -1.61 10.08 9.19
N LYS A 38 -1.40 10.71 10.35
CA LYS A 38 -1.03 10.01 11.60
C LYS A 38 -2.20 9.79 12.54
N LYS A 39 -3.24 10.62 12.41
CA LYS A 39 -4.36 10.67 13.34
C LYS A 39 -5.65 10.18 12.71
N PRO A 40 -6.46 9.38 13.44
CA PRO A 40 -7.74 8.89 12.95
C PRO A 40 -8.83 9.95 12.93
N GLU A 41 -8.62 11.10 13.60
CA GLU A 41 -9.59 12.19 13.70
C GLU A 41 -9.86 12.82 12.34
N THR A 42 -11.12 13.20 12.13
CA THR A 42 -11.58 13.85 10.90
C THR A 42 -11.67 15.36 11.07
N ILE A 43 -12.63 15.80 11.88
CA ILE A 43 -12.91 17.22 12.17
C ILE A 43 -13.07 17.41 13.68
N ASN A 44 -12.82 18.62 14.14
CA ASN A 44 -13.21 19.04 15.47
C ASN A 44 -14.71 19.35 15.50
N TYR A 45 -15.50 18.58 16.22
CA TYR A 45 -16.96 18.70 16.27
C TYR A 45 -17.45 20.02 16.89
N ARG A 46 -16.61 20.74 17.64
CA ARG A 46 -16.94 22.06 18.22
C ARG A 46 -16.73 23.19 17.22
N THR A 47 -15.65 23.11 16.42
CA THR A 47 -15.23 24.19 15.52
C THR A 47 -15.49 23.90 14.05
N PHE A 48 -15.87 22.67 13.71
CA PHE A 48 -16.03 22.12 12.37
C PHE A 48 -14.79 22.27 11.47
N LYS A 49 -13.63 22.49 12.08
CA LYS A 49 -12.35 22.58 11.36
C LYS A 49 -11.68 21.21 11.31
N PRO A 50 -10.98 20.88 10.20
CA PRO A 50 -10.18 19.65 10.12
C PRO A 50 -9.12 19.59 11.22
N GLU A 51 -9.00 18.43 11.82
CA GLU A 51 -7.91 18.17 12.77
C GLU A 51 -6.56 18.08 12.04
N ARG A 52 -5.53 18.55 12.72
CA ARG A 52 -4.17 18.53 12.20
C ARG A 52 -3.65 17.09 12.15
N ASP A 53 -3.00 16.74 11.03
CA ASP A 53 -2.45 15.40 10.74
C ASP A 53 -3.51 14.28 10.72
N GLY A 54 -4.79 14.66 10.68
CA GLY A 54 -5.94 13.77 10.54
C GLY A 54 -6.38 13.56 9.09
N LEU A 55 -7.43 12.75 8.92
CA LEU A 55 -7.96 12.34 7.61
C LEU A 55 -8.44 13.48 6.70
N PHE A 56 -8.75 14.67 7.27
CA PHE A 56 -9.18 15.86 6.52
C PHE A 56 -8.21 17.03 6.65
N CYS A 57 -6.99 16.80 7.14
CA CYS A 57 -6.00 17.82 7.45
C CYS A 57 -5.79 18.82 6.30
N ALA A 58 -5.93 20.11 6.60
CA ALA A 58 -5.76 21.15 5.60
C ALA A 58 -4.28 21.38 5.21
N LYS A 59 -3.33 21.01 6.08
CA LYS A 59 -1.90 21.07 5.77
C LYS A 59 -1.54 20.05 4.67
N ILE A 60 -2.14 18.87 4.70
CA ILE A 60 -1.88 17.78 3.74
C ILE A 60 -2.71 18.00 2.46
N PHE A 61 -4.02 18.15 2.61
CA PHE A 61 -4.97 18.12 1.49
C PHE A 61 -5.33 19.50 0.93
N GLY A 62 -4.92 20.57 1.58
CA GLY A 62 -5.22 21.94 1.15
C GLY A 62 -6.33 22.63 1.94
N PRO A 63 -6.56 23.92 1.67
CA PRO A 63 -7.50 24.77 2.40
C PRO A 63 -8.96 24.37 2.13
N ILE A 64 -9.86 24.73 3.07
CA ILE A 64 -11.31 24.49 2.94
C ILE A 64 -11.96 25.59 2.08
N LYS A 65 -11.46 26.81 2.20
CA LYS A 65 -11.94 27.97 1.45
C LYS A 65 -10.86 28.48 0.52
N ASP A 66 -11.28 28.99 -0.63
CA ASP A 66 -10.36 29.53 -1.62
C ASP A 66 -9.51 30.65 -1.03
N TYR A 67 -8.19 30.50 -1.19
CA TYR A 67 -7.20 31.49 -0.78
C TYR A 67 -7.26 31.91 0.70
N GLU A 68 -7.72 30.99 1.58
CA GLU A 68 -7.78 31.25 3.02
C GLU A 68 -7.11 30.11 3.80
N CYS A 69 -6.11 30.46 4.65
CA CYS A 69 -5.54 29.47 5.55
C CYS A 69 -6.49 29.19 6.75
N ILE A 70 -6.33 28.06 7.41
CA ILE A 70 -7.27 27.59 8.47
C ILE A 70 -7.27 28.49 9.71
N CYS A 71 -6.14 29.16 10.02
CA CYS A 71 -6.03 30.09 11.15
C CYS A 71 -6.51 31.52 10.82
N GLY A 72 -6.80 31.83 9.55
CA GLY A 72 -7.26 33.14 9.11
C GLY A 72 -6.18 34.22 8.99
N LYS A 73 -4.88 33.90 9.20
CA LYS A 73 -3.77 34.85 9.06
C LYS A 73 -3.65 35.37 7.63
N TYR A 74 -3.72 34.49 6.66
CA TYR A 74 -3.69 34.82 5.25
C TYR A 74 -5.06 34.58 4.62
N LYS A 75 -5.59 35.64 4.00
CA LYS A 75 -6.85 35.65 3.28
C LYS A 75 -6.66 36.36 1.94
N ARG A 76 -7.45 36.02 0.96
CA ARG A 76 -7.49 36.56 -0.38
C ARG A 76 -6.35 36.14 -1.28
N MET A 77 -6.56 36.29 -2.58
CA MET A 77 -5.71 35.87 -3.68
C MET A 77 -4.29 36.48 -3.68
N LYS A 78 -4.09 37.61 -3.03
CA LYS A 78 -2.77 38.26 -2.96
C LYS A 78 -1.68 37.44 -2.28
N HIS A 79 -2.08 36.45 -1.47
CA HIS A 79 -1.17 35.53 -0.76
C HIS A 79 -1.12 34.14 -1.40
N ARG A 80 -1.55 33.98 -2.66
CA ARG A 80 -1.51 32.70 -3.39
C ARG A 80 -0.12 32.08 -3.33
N GLY A 81 -0.07 30.76 -3.01
CA GLY A 81 1.17 29.97 -2.95
C GLY A 81 1.96 30.14 -1.64
N VAL A 82 1.55 31.02 -0.75
CA VAL A 82 2.21 31.19 0.56
C VAL A 82 1.79 30.06 1.49
N VAL A 83 2.76 29.40 2.11
CA VAL A 83 2.53 28.44 3.19
C VAL A 83 2.47 29.20 4.51
N CYS A 84 1.34 29.09 5.21
CA CYS A 84 1.16 29.78 6.48
C CYS A 84 2.08 29.25 7.57
N GLU A 85 2.91 30.10 8.15
CA GLU A 85 3.87 29.73 9.21
C GLU A 85 3.16 29.21 10.47
N LYS A 86 1.93 29.70 10.77
CA LYS A 86 1.18 29.32 11.97
C LYS A 86 0.47 27.97 11.83
N CYS A 87 -0.19 27.70 10.71
CA CYS A 87 -0.99 26.48 10.52
C CYS A 87 -0.46 25.52 9.46
N GLY A 88 0.59 25.90 8.71
CA GLY A 88 1.21 25.07 7.67
C GLY A 88 0.36 24.87 6.42
N VAL A 89 -0.78 25.58 6.29
CA VAL A 89 -1.67 25.44 5.14
C VAL A 89 -1.20 26.34 4.01
N GLU A 90 -1.10 25.80 2.82
CA GLU A 90 -0.82 26.54 1.60
C GLU A 90 -2.07 27.32 1.17
N VAL A 91 -1.89 28.60 0.82
CA VAL A 91 -2.98 29.49 0.36
C VAL A 91 -3.21 29.27 -1.13
N THR A 92 -4.15 28.39 -1.45
CA THR A 92 -4.51 28.00 -2.83
C THR A 92 -6.02 27.79 -2.95
N LEU A 93 -6.46 27.34 -4.11
CA LEU A 93 -7.87 27.00 -4.35
C LEU A 93 -8.28 25.78 -3.52
N ALA A 94 -9.50 25.76 -3.00
CA ALA A 94 -10.07 24.61 -2.28
C ALA A 94 -10.20 23.36 -3.18
N LYS A 95 -10.28 23.53 -4.51
CA LYS A 95 -10.37 22.46 -5.50
C LYS A 95 -9.23 21.41 -5.33
N VAL A 96 -8.06 21.81 -4.83
CA VAL A 96 -6.94 20.87 -4.60
C VAL A 96 -7.29 19.74 -3.63
N ARG A 97 -8.33 19.90 -2.81
CA ARG A 97 -8.85 18.85 -1.91
C ARG A 97 -9.49 17.67 -2.65
N ARG A 98 -9.73 17.79 -3.95
CA ARG A 98 -10.16 16.69 -4.84
C ARG A 98 -8.98 15.97 -5.50
N GLU A 99 -7.79 16.57 -5.48
CA GLU A 99 -6.63 16.14 -6.26
C GLU A 99 -5.49 15.63 -5.38
N ARG A 100 -5.29 16.27 -4.20
CA ARG A 100 -4.18 15.93 -3.30
C ARG A 100 -4.41 14.64 -2.54
N MET A 101 -3.47 13.72 -2.68
CA MET A 101 -3.42 12.48 -1.93
C MET A 101 -2.57 12.64 -0.67
N GLY A 102 -2.85 11.84 0.33
CA GLY A 102 -1.99 11.60 1.48
C GLY A 102 -1.52 10.14 1.50
N HIS A 103 -0.81 9.76 2.55
CA HIS A 103 -0.43 8.38 2.80
C HIS A 103 -0.45 8.05 4.29
N ILE A 104 -0.47 6.77 4.59
CA ILE A 104 -0.28 6.21 5.93
C ILE A 104 0.92 5.29 5.86
N GLU A 105 1.95 5.53 6.67
CA GLU A 105 3.05 4.58 6.88
C GLU A 105 2.56 3.45 7.78
N LEU A 106 2.71 2.22 7.33
CA LEU A 106 2.31 1.05 8.11
C LEU A 106 3.43 0.64 9.06
N ALA A 107 3.08 0.26 10.30
CA ALA A 107 4.03 -0.21 11.31
C ALA A 107 4.70 -1.53 10.91
N ALA A 108 3.99 -2.37 10.15
CA ALA A 108 4.48 -3.62 9.60
C ALA A 108 3.91 -3.81 8.19
N PRO A 109 4.62 -4.53 7.30
CA PRO A 109 4.12 -4.89 5.99
C PRO A 109 2.80 -5.67 6.07
N VAL A 110 1.90 -5.43 5.13
CA VAL A 110 0.57 -6.10 5.07
C VAL A 110 0.31 -6.62 3.68
N ALA A 111 -0.07 -7.90 3.57
CA ALA A 111 -0.44 -8.50 2.30
C ALA A 111 -1.77 -7.92 1.77
N HIS A 112 -1.78 -7.49 0.50
CA HIS A 112 -2.99 -6.96 -0.12
C HIS A 112 -4.00 -8.09 -0.34
N ILE A 113 -5.23 -7.88 0.15
CA ILE A 113 -6.29 -8.90 0.17
C ILE A 113 -6.64 -9.46 -1.22
N TRP A 114 -6.57 -8.64 -2.28
CA TRP A 114 -6.85 -9.08 -3.64
C TRP A 114 -5.82 -10.07 -4.19
N PHE A 115 -4.59 -10.01 -3.71
CA PHE A 115 -3.52 -10.92 -4.14
C PHE A 115 -3.37 -12.12 -3.22
N LEU A 116 -3.85 -12.00 -1.98
CA LEU A 116 -3.86 -13.07 -0.99
C LEU A 116 -5.10 -13.98 -1.13
N LYS A 117 -6.31 -13.40 -1.00
CA LYS A 117 -7.56 -14.17 -0.87
C LYS A 117 -8.32 -14.38 -2.19
N SER A 118 -7.85 -13.86 -3.32
CA SER A 118 -8.42 -14.22 -4.61
C SER A 118 -8.16 -15.71 -4.92
N LEU A 119 -9.09 -16.37 -5.55
CA LEU A 119 -8.93 -17.77 -5.97
C LEU A 119 -8.65 -17.83 -7.48
N PRO A 120 -7.46 -18.29 -7.88
CA PRO A 120 -6.29 -18.69 -7.08
C PRO A 120 -5.51 -17.50 -6.51
N SER A 121 -4.93 -17.66 -5.32
CA SER A 121 -4.06 -16.64 -4.71
C SER A 121 -2.82 -16.39 -5.58
N ARG A 122 -2.58 -15.13 -5.93
CA ARG A 122 -1.45 -14.77 -6.78
C ARG A 122 -0.11 -14.89 -6.05
N ILE A 123 -0.08 -14.48 -4.77
CA ILE A 123 1.11 -14.62 -3.92
C ILE A 123 1.45 -16.09 -3.74
N ALA A 124 0.46 -16.92 -3.38
CA ALA A 124 0.66 -18.35 -3.19
C ALA A 124 1.15 -19.06 -4.47
N LEU A 125 0.61 -18.69 -5.64
CA LEU A 125 1.04 -19.25 -6.93
C LEU A 125 2.48 -18.85 -7.30
N LEU A 126 2.91 -17.63 -6.98
CA LEU A 126 4.28 -17.20 -7.22
C LEU A 126 5.27 -18.01 -6.38
N LEU A 127 4.97 -18.18 -5.10
CA LEU A 127 5.83 -18.90 -4.14
C LEU A 127 5.67 -20.43 -4.21
N ASP A 128 4.82 -20.94 -5.11
CA ASP A 128 4.42 -22.36 -5.23
C ASP A 128 3.86 -22.98 -3.94
N MET A 129 3.27 -22.16 -3.09
CA MET A 129 2.65 -22.56 -1.83
C MET A 129 1.14 -22.75 -1.98
N THR A 130 0.52 -23.47 -1.04
CA THR A 130 -0.93 -23.45 -0.88
C THR A 130 -1.39 -22.18 -0.16
N LEU A 131 -2.64 -21.77 -0.35
CA LEU A 131 -3.21 -20.61 0.37
C LEU A 131 -3.19 -20.83 1.88
N ARG A 132 -3.40 -22.07 2.34
CA ARG A 132 -3.41 -22.41 3.78
C ARG A 132 -2.03 -22.23 4.40
N GLU A 133 -0.98 -22.67 3.73
CA GLU A 133 0.41 -22.49 4.14
C GLU A 133 0.77 -21.00 4.22
N LEU A 134 0.44 -20.24 3.18
CA LEU A 134 0.67 -18.80 3.16
C LEU A 134 -0.08 -18.08 4.30
N GLU A 135 -1.32 -18.49 4.60
CA GLU A 135 -2.08 -17.93 5.73
C GLU A 135 -1.42 -18.25 7.08
N ARG A 136 -0.90 -19.47 7.29
CA ARG A 136 -0.16 -19.81 8.52
C ARG A 136 1.06 -18.91 8.73
N ILE A 137 1.82 -18.63 7.67
CA ILE A 137 2.96 -17.71 7.73
C ILE A 137 2.50 -16.29 8.08
N LEU A 138 1.48 -15.77 7.37
CA LEU A 138 0.98 -14.40 7.54
C LEU A 138 0.32 -14.16 8.91
N TYR A 139 -0.27 -15.19 9.51
CA TYR A 139 -0.89 -15.11 10.84
C TYR A 139 0.05 -15.49 11.99
N PHE A 140 1.35 -15.63 11.71
CA PHE A 140 2.39 -15.95 12.70
C PHE A 140 2.21 -17.31 13.38
N GLU A 141 1.70 -18.30 12.63
CA GLU A 141 1.54 -19.69 13.12
C GLU A 141 2.72 -20.57 12.72
N SER A 142 3.48 -20.21 11.68
CA SER A 142 4.62 -20.99 11.17
C SER A 142 5.70 -20.07 10.61
N PHE A 143 6.93 -20.54 10.68
CA PHE A 143 8.07 -19.90 10.04
C PHE A 143 8.18 -20.31 8.58
N VAL A 144 8.81 -19.48 7.76
CA VAL A 144 9.22 -19.81 6.39
C VAL A 144 10.69 -19.52 6.22
N VAL A 145 11.41 -20.45 5.60
CA VAL A 145 12.83 -20.27 5.28
C VAL A 145 12.95 -19.26 4.14
N THR A 146 13.59 -18.14 4.43
CA THR A 146 13.84 -17.07 3.43
C THR A 146 15.17 -17.29 2.72
N ASP A 147 16.19 -17.72 3.45
CA ASP A 147 17.51 -18.05 2.91
C ASP A 147 17.99 -19.34 3.55
N PRO A 148 18.14 -20.43 2.79
CA PRO A 148 18.60 -21.72 3.31
C PRO A 148 20.10 -21.73 3.64
N GLY A 149 20.89 -20.78 3.13
CA GLY A 149 22.34 -20.77 3.32
C GLY A 149 23.02 -22.05 2.82
N MET A 150 23.92 -22.63 3.65
CA MET A 150 24.60 -23.92 3.38
C MET A 150 23.99 -25.09 4.16
N THR A 151 22.70 -25.05 4.46
CA THR A 151 21.97 -26.07 5.21
C THR A 151 21.20 -27.02 4.29
N ASP A 152 20.69 -28.12 4.83
CA ASP A 152 19.83 -29.06 4.11
C ASP A 152 18.37 -28.56 3.94
N LEU A 153 18.09 -27.32 4.36
CA LEU A 153 16.78 -26.69 4.23
C LEU A 153 16.55 -26.19 2.80
N GLU A 154 15.29 -26.17 2.39
CA GLU A 154 14.89 -25.60 1.10
C GLU A 154 14.33 -24.18 1.25
N SER A 155 14.55 -23.32 0.24
CA SER A 155 13.89 -22.03 0.20
C SER A 155 12.37 -22.21 0.13
N CYS A 156 11.62 -21.33 0.81
CA CYS A 156 10.17 -21.45 0.95
C CYS A 156 9.68 -22.64 1.79
N GLN A 157 10.56 -23.40 2.42
CA GLN A 157 10.17 -24.47 3.34
C GLN A 157 9.46 -23.87 4.56
N ILE A 158 8.37 -24.50 4.97
CA ILE A 158 7.60 -24.08 6.15
C ILE A 158 8.06 -24.92 7.33
N LEU A 159 8.36 -24.25 8.42
CA LEU A 159 8.78 -24.85 9.67
C LEU A 159 7.77 -24.51 10.75
N ASP A 160 7.39 -25.50 11.54
CA ASP A 160 6.65 -25.29 12.78
C ASP A 160 7.62 -24.76 13.85
N GLU A 161 7.11 -24.35 15.00
CA GLU A 161 7.92 -23.77 16.05
C GLU A 161 9.00 -24.76 16.56
N GLU A 162 8.64 -26.04 16.72
CA GLU A 162 9.56 -27.11 17.14
C GLU A 162 10.65 -27.34 16.08
N GLU A 163 10.27 -27.48 14.81
CA GLU A 163 11.20 -27.68 13.69
C GLU A 163 12.16 -26.48 13.52
N TYR A 164 11.66 -25.27 13.76
CA TYR A 164 12.51 -24.06 13.71
C TYR A 164 13.58 -24.06 14.81
N TYR A 165 13.22 -24.42 16.05
CA TYR A 165 14.21 -24.49 17.13
C TYR A 165 15.19 -25.64 16.93
N GLU A 166 14.77 -26.79 16.43
CA GLU A 166 15.67 -27.88 16.06
C GLU A 166 16.65 -27.45 14.96
N ALA A 167 16.18 -26.77 13.93
CA ALA A 167 17.03 -26.22 12.88
C ALA A 167 18.03 -25.17 13.43
N LEU A 168 17.59 -24.34 14.38
CA LEU A 168 18.45 -23.35 15.01
C LEU A 168 19.54 -24.00 15.87
N GLU A 169 19.22 -25.10 16.57
CA GLU A 169 20.21 -25.88 17.32
C GLU A 169 21.23 -26.58 16.41
N ASN A 170 20.80 -27.07 15.25
CA ASN A 170 21.64 -27.82 14.31
C ASN A 170 22.52 -26.90 13.44
N TYR A 171 21.96 -25.79 12.95
CA TYR A 171 22.61 -24.93 11.94
C TYR A 171 22.94 -23.52 12.44
N GLY A 172 22.47 -23.13 13.63
CA GLY A 172 22.72 -21.81 14.20
C GLY A 172 22.20 -20.67 13.32
N GLU A 173 23.07 -19.72 12.99
CA GLU A 173 22.74 -18.54 12.15
C GLU A 173 23.06 -18.75 10.66
N GLU A 174 23.31 -19.97 10.21
CA GLU A 174 23.67 -20.26 8.81
C GLU A 174 22.47 -20.16 7.86
N PHE A 175 21.23 -20.19 8.38
CA PHE A 175 20.01 -20.01 7.60
C PHE A 175 19.21 -18.82 8.13
N ARG A 176 18.28 -18.32 7.33
CA ARG A 176 17.33 -17.30 7.72
C ARG A 176 15.90 -17.78 7.53
N ALA A 177 15.11 -17.65 8.56
CA ALA A 177 13.67 -17.89 8.51
C ALA A 177 12.92 -16.75 9.20
N GLY A 178 11.70 -16.53 8.79
CA GLY A 178 10.86 -15.45 9.34
C GLY A 178 9.39 -15.79 9.32
N MET A 179 8.59 -14.94 9.93
CA MET A 179 7.13 -15.03 9.95
C MET A 179 6.49 -13.75 9.43
N GLY A 180 5.21 -13.81 9.11
CA GLY A 180 4.42 -12.67 8.73
C GLY A 180 4.65 -12.18 7.30
N ALA A 181 4.10 -11.01 7.00
CA ALA A 181 4.16 -10.44 5.66
C ALA A 181 5.58 -9.95 5.28
N GLU A 182 6.45 -9.69 6.26
CA GLU A 182 7.83 -9.30 6.01
C GLU A 182 8.63 -10.43 5.39
N ALA A 183 8.53 -11.65 5.93
CA ALA A 183 9.19 -12.82 5.36
C ALA A 183 8.68 -13.12 3.93
N VAL A 184 7.35 -13.05 3.72
CA VAL A 184 6.76 -13.22 2.38
C VAL A 184 7.26 -12.15 1.42
N LYS A 185 7.42 -10.91 1.88
CA LYS A 185 7.97 -9.82 1.06
C LYS A 185 9.41 -10.09 0.67
N THR A 186 10.25 -10.55 1.60
CA THR A 186 11.65 -10.91 1.33
C THR A 186 11.74 -11.98 0.26
N LEU A 187 10.96 -13.06 0.37
CA LEU A 187 10.89 -14.11 -0.65
C LEU A 187 10.49 -13.57 -2.03
N LEU A 188 9.52 -12.66 -2.09
CA LEU A 188 9.09 -12.05 -3.36
C LEU A 188 10.13 -11.08 -3.93
N MET A 189 10.97 -10.46 -3.10
CA MET A 189 12.05 -9.56 -3.53
C MET A 189 13.26 -10.34 -4.07
N GLU A 190 13.59 -11.46 -3.46
CA GLU A 190 14.75 -12.28 -3.80
C GLU A 190 14.48 -13.23 -4.98
N MET A 191 13.21 -13.39 -5.38
CA MET A 191 12.81 -14.25 -6.47
C MET A 191 13.34 -13.75 -7.82
N ASP A 192 14.17 -14.53 -8.49
CA ASP A 192 14.54 -14.30 -9.90
C ASP A 192 13.46 -14.86 -10.84
N LEU A 193 12.77 -13.95 -11.53
CA LEU A 193 11.67 -14.32 -12.41
C LEU A 193 12.13 -15.07 -13.67
N GLU A 194 13.36 -14.85 -14.14
CA GLU A 194 13.89 -15.49 -15.35
C GLU A 194 14.33 -16.92 -15.04
N GLU A 195 15.01 -17.14 -13.92
CA GLU A 195 15.37 -18.47 -13.44
C GLU A 195 14.13 -19.33 -13.17
N GLU A 196 13.11 -18.76 -12.52
CA GLU A 196 11.85 -19.44 -12.24
C GLU A 196 11.10 -19.84 -13.53
N ILE A 197 11.13 -19.02 -14.56
CA ILE A 197 10.55 -19.38 -15.87
C ILE A 197 11.28 -20.58 -16.45
N ALA A 198 12.61 -20.59 -16.44
CA ALA A 198 13.42 -21.69 -16.97
C ALA A 198 13.16 -23.00 -16.21
N LEU A 199 13.11 -22.96 -14.88
CA LEU A 199 12.78 -24.10 -14.02
C LEU A 199 11.39 -24.67 -14.33
N ILE A 200 10.39 -23.83 -14.46
CA ILE A 200 9.02 -24.26 -14.78
C ILE A 200 8.98 -24.89 -16.19
N GLU A 201 9.66 -24.32 -17.17
CA GLU A 201 9.73 -24.87 -18.53
C GLU A 201 10.37 -26.26 -18.52
N GLN A 202 11.44 -26.47 -17.76
CA GLN A 202 12.05 -27.79 -17.57
C GLN A 202 11.07 -28.78 -16.91
N GLN A 203 10.46 -28.40 -15.80
CA GLN A 203 9.47 -29.23 -15.09
C GLN A 203 8.28 -29.63 -15.97
N MET A 204 7.83 -28.72 -16.86
CA MET A 204 6.75 -29.02 -17.80
C MET A 204 7.16 -30.06 -18.87
N THR A 205 8.43 -30.10 -19.27
CA THR A 205 8.93 -31.11 -20.22
C THR A 205 9.11 -32.48 -19.57
N GLU A 206 9.50 -32.55 -18.31
CA GLU A 206 9.70 -33.77 -17.55
C GLU A 206 8.42 -34.44 -17.07
N THR A 207 7.37 -33.63 -16.83
CA THR A 207 6.13 -34.10 -16.21
C THR A 207 5.11 -34.56 -17.26
N LYS A 208 4.59 -35.79 -17.11
CA LYS A 208 3.50 -36.32 -17.96
C LYS A 208 2.09 -36.13 -17.38
N SER A 209 1.96 -35.59 -16.15
CA SER A 209 0.68 -35.40 -15.48
C SER A 209 0.00 -34.13 -15.94
N GLU A 210 -1.17 -34.26 -16.61
CA GLU A 210 -1.95 -33.10 -17.08
C GLU A 210 -2.32 -32.11 -15.95
N ALA A 211 -2.61 -32.61 -14.75
CA ALA A 211 -2.96 -31.76 -13.60
C ALA A 211 -1.77 -30.90 -13.15
N LYS A 212 -0.54 -31.49 -13.12
CA LYS A 212 0.69 -30.74 -12.80
C LYS A 212 1.01 -29.73 -13.89
N ILE A 213 0.92 -30.11 -15.17
CA ILE A 213 1.14 -29.21 -16.30
C ILE A 213 0.18 -28.02 -16.22
N LYS A 214 -1.09 -28.24 -15.90
CA LYS A 214 -2.07 -27.17 -15.74
C LYS A 214 -1.76 -26.22 -14.58
N LYS A 215 -1.23 -26.74 -13.44
CA LYS A 215 -0.77 -25.92 -12.31
C LYS A 215 0.44 -25.08 -12.71
N LEU A 216 1.46 -25.70 -13.30
CA LEU A 216 2.68 -25.03 -13.77
C LEU A 216 2.38 -23.96 -14.84
N SER A 217 1.49 -24.24 -15.78
CA SER A 217 1.06 -23.28 -16.80
C SER A 217 0.39 -22.03 -16.20
N LYS A 218 -0.41 -22.19 -15.13
CA LYS A 218 -0.99 -21.04 -14.41
C LYS A 218 0.07 -20.22 -13.69
N ARG A 219 1.04 -20.89 -13.02
CA ARG A 219 2.16 -20.23 -12.34
C ARG A 219 3.01 -19.46 -13.35
N MET A 220 3.41 -20.10 -14.44
CA MET A 220 4.17 -19.48 -15.52
C MET A 220 3.50 -18.24 -16.10
N LYS A 221 2.19 -18.29 -16.31
CA LYS A 221 1.44 -17.14 -16.84
C LYS A 221 1.55 -15.90 -15.94
N ILE A 222 1.54 -16.08 -14.62
CA ILE A 222 1.68 -14.98 -13.66
C ILE A 222 3.12 -14.46 -13.66
N ILE A 223 4.13 -15.34 -13.60
CA ILE A 223 5.54 -14.95 -13.61
C ILE A 223 5.88 -14.18 -14.89
N LYS A 224 5.50 -14.69 -16.07
CA LYS A 224 5.66 -13.99 -17.35
C LYS A 224 4.92 -12.64 -17.39
N SER A 225 3.79 -12.52 -16.72
CA SER A 225 3.07 -11.24 -16.60
C SER A 225 3.84 -10.20 -15.78
N PHE A 226 4.55 -10.62 -14.74
CA PHE A 226 5.45 -9.74 -13.96
C PHE A 226 6.72 -9.42 -14.75
N SER A 227 7.40 -10.40 -15.33
CA SER A 227 8.61 -10.21 -16.13
C SER A 227 8.38 -9.25 -17.31
N ASN A 228 7.24 -9.34 -17.99
CA ASN A 228 6.88 -8.48 -19.12
C ASN A 228 6.32 -7.10 -18.72
N SER A 229 6.26 -6.79 -17.43
CA SER A 229 5.73 -5.53 -16.92
C SER A 229 6.74 -4.82 -16.04
N SER A 230 6.47 -3.55 -15.76
CA SER A 230 7.24 -2.78 -14.77
C SER A 230 6.82 -3.04 -13.33
N ASN A 231 5.86 -3.95 -13.10
CA ASN A 231 5.40 -4.29 -11.76
C ASN A 231 6.34 -5.30 -11.11
N LYS A 232 6.63 -5.09 -9.84
CA LYS A 232 7.42 -6.03 -9.04
C LYS A 232 6.54 -6.86 -8.11
N PRO A 233 6.85 -8.15 -7.90
CA PRO A 233 6.05 -9.02 -7.04
C PRO A 233 5.92 -8.52 -5.59
N GLU A 234 6.98 -7.94 -5.03
CA GLU A 234 6.97 -7.41 -3.67
C GLU A 234 5.95 -6.27 -3.44
N TRP A 235 5.48 -5.59 -4.50
CA TRP A 235 4.48 -4.54 -4.38
C TRP A 235 3.07 -5.07 -4.05
N MET A 236 2.88 -6.38 -4.04
CA MET A 236 1.66 -7.01 -3.51
C MET A 236 1.59 -7.00 -1.98
N ILE A 237 2.72 -6.70 -1.32
CA ILE A 237 2.83 -6.46 0.11
C ILE A 237 2.95 -4.94 0.31
N LEU A 238 2.06 -4.40 1.12
CA LEU A 238 1.94 -2.95 1.33
C LEU A 238 2.76 -2.52 2.55
N ASP A 239 3.65 -1.55 2.38
CA ASP A 239 4.32 -0.82 3.46
C ASP A 239 3.66 0.54 3.71
N VAL A 240 3.08 1.10 2.65
CA VAL A 240 2.48 2.43 2.63
C VAL A 240 1.10 2.34 2.01
N LEU A 241 0.12 2.91 2.67
CA LEU A 241 -1.25 2.95 2.17
C LEU A 241 -1.58 4.34 1.62
N PRO A 242 -2.02 4.47 0.35
CA PRO A 242 -2.45 5.75 -0.18
C PRO A 242 -3.77 6.19 0.44
N VAL A 243 -3.89 7.47 0.75
CA VAL A 243 -5.11 8.08 1.28
C VAL A 243 -5.73 8.97 0.20
N LEU A 244 -6.95 8.63 -0.19
CA LEU A 244 -7.70 9.37 -1.20
C LEU A 244 -7.96 10.83 -0.77
N PRO A 245 -8.08 11.76 -1.74
CA PRO A 245 -8.47 13.14 -1.46
C PRO A 245 -9.77 13.23 -0.66
N PRO A 246 -9.89 14.18 0.29
CA PRO A 246 -11.06 14.26 1.18
C PRO A 246 -12.38 14.50 0.45
N ASP A 247 -12.38 15.25 -0.64
CA ASP A 247 -13.61 15.54 -1.39
C ASP A 247 -14.15 14.33 -2.18
N LEU A 248 -13.33 13.27 -2.37
CA LEU A 248 -13.77 11.99 -2.93
C LEU A 248 -14.36 11.04 -1.85
N ARG A 249 -14.22 11.38 -0.56
CA ARG A 249 -14.79 10.67 0.59
C ARG A 249 -15.39 11.65 1.60
N PRO A 250 -16.40 12.42 1.18
CA PRO A 250 -16.85 13.59 1.92
C PRO A 250 -17.46 13.25 3.27
N LEU A 251 -17.42 14.24 4.16
CA LEU A 251 -18.13 14.28 5.44
C LEU A 251 -19.17 15.38 5.33
N VAL A 252 -20.44 15.01 5.24
CA VAL A 252 -21.55 15.94 4.98
C VAL A 252 -22.34 16.16 6.27
N PRO A 253 -22.47 17.41 6.75
CA PRO A 253 -23.31 17.71 7.90
C PRO A 253 -24.80 17.51 7.55
N LEU A 254 -25.52 16.84 8.43
CA LEU A 254 -26.98 16.67 8.37
C LEU A 254 -27.66 17.56 9.42
N GLU A 255 -28.97 17.73 9.28
CA GLU A 255 -29.79 18.38 10.29
C GLU A 255 -29.68 17.65 11.64
N GLY A 256 -29.69 18.37 12.75
CA GLY A 256 -29.54 17.82 14.10
C GLY A 256 -28.10 17.48 14.52
N GLY A 257 -27.07 18.07 13.88
CA GLY A 257 -25.67 17.95 14.29
C GLY A 257 -25.03 16.60 13.99
N ARG A 258 -25.68 15.76 13.20
CA ARG A 258 -25.15 14.48 12.70
C ARG A 258 -24.38 14.69 11.42
N PHE A 259 -23.48 13.73 11.08
CA PHE A 259 -22.72 13.72 9.85
C PHE A 259 -22.97 12.44 9.09
N ALA A 260 -23.21 12.54 7.78
CA ALA A 260 -23.07 11.43 6.86
C ALA A 260 -21.64 11.37 6.36
N THR A 261 -21.09 10.19 6.31
CA THR A 261 -19.71 9.97 5.87
C THR A 261 -19.62 8.76 4.94
N SER A 262 -18.61 8.77 4.09
CA SER A 262 -18.27 7.58 3.31
C SER A 262 -17.67 6.50 4.21
N ASP A 263 -17.98 5.24 3.94
CA ASP A 263 -17.42 4.07 4.64
C ASP A 263 -15.88 4.03 4.59
N LEU A 264 -15.28 4.60 3.55
CA LEU A 264 -13.83 4.73 3.41
C LEU A 264 -13.19 5.47 4.60
N ASN A 265 -13.86 6.47 5.16
CA ASN A 265 -13.34 7.22 6.31
C ASN A 265 -13.28 6.34 7.57
N ASP A 266 -14.26 5.47 7.77
CA ASP A 266 -14.24 4.52 8.89
C ASP A 266 -13.17 3.43 8.70
N LEU A 267 -12.98 2.93 7.48
CA LEU A 267 -11.92 1.99 7.16
C LEU A 267 -10.53 2.60 7.43
N TYR A 268 -10.25 3.81 6.94
CA TYR A 268 -8.99 4.50 7.24
C TYR A 268 -8.81 4.73 8.74
N ARG A 269 -9.86 5.13 9.46
CA ARG A 269 -9.83 5.33 10.91
C ARG A 269 -9.44 4.06 11.66
N ARG A 270 -10.01 2.91 11.28
CA ARG A 270 -9.69 1.61 11.87
C ARG A 270 -8.25 1.21 11.59
N VAL A 271 -7.77 1.42 10.35
CA VAL A 271 -6.38 1.14 9.99
C VAL A 271 -5.43 1.99 10.81
N ILE A 272 -5.63 3.31 10.90
CA ILE A 272 -4.76 4.21 11.66
C ILE A 272 -4.76 3.84 13.15
N ASN A 273 -5.91 3.53 13.75
CA ASN A 273 -5.98 3.12 15.13
C ASN A 273 -5.18 1.85 15.40
N ARG A 274 -5.33 0.82 14.55
CA ARG A 274 -4.56 -0.44 14.68
C ARG A 274 -3.08 -0.21 14.46
N ASN A 275 -2.72 0.62 13.48
CA ASN A 275 -1.34 0.98 13.18
C ASN A 275 -0.67 1.70 14.36
N ASN A 276 -1.35 2.69 14.94
CA ASN A 276 -0.86 3.41 16.12
C ASN A 276 -0.73 2.50 17.35
N LEU A 277 -1.66 1.56 17.52
CA LEU A 277 -1.59 0.57 18.59
C LEU A 277 -0.36 -0.35 18.43
N SER A 278 -0.11 -0.82 17.21
CA SER A 278 1.09 -1.60 16.91
C SER A 278 2.38 -0.84 17.20
N LEU A 279 2.46 0.44 16.78
CA LEU A 279 3.62 1.30 17.04
C LEU A 279 3.88 1.56 18.53
N ILE A 280 2.85 1.51 19.38
CA ILE A 280 3.02 1.65 20.84
C ILE A 280 3.65 0.38 21.43
N HIS A 281 3.37 -0.79 20.85
CA HIS A 281 3.86 -2.09 21.35
C HIS A 281 5.21 -2.51 20.76
N ILE A 282 5.64 -1.91 19.65
CA ILE A 282 6.98 -2.12 19.06
C ILE A 282 8.01 -1.25 19.77
#